data_f2f07e9c789f1d6322e464285c5179eb
#
_entry.id   f2f07e9c789f1d6322e464285c5179eb
#
_cell.length_a   1.000
_cell.length_b   1.000
_cell.length_c   1.000
_cell.angle_alpha   90.00
_cell.angle_beta   90.00
_cell.angle_gamma   90.00
#
_symmetry.space_group_name_H-M   'P 1'
#
loop_
_entity.id
_entity.type
_entity.pdbx_description
1 polymer ?
#
loop_
_entity_poly.entity_id
_entity_poly.type
_entity_poly.pdbx_seq_one_letter_code
_entity_poly.pdbx_strand_id
1 'polypeptide(L)'
;MKAFVVAVALSLAGVAGAIAQLPPPPRIAGIIERVDETGVLIRSYEGGGTFEVELTKNAAVFGVSKGSMADLKPGAFIGVGAMPQPDGSQRAIQVTVFAESQRGTGEGFRPWDRMPNSTMTNATVAETVASVDGQMLTVKYKDGEKKIVVPPDATILAYAAGERGELKVGAKVAILRVKQKLNGALEADRINVGRGDVVPR
;
A
#
# COMPACT_ATOMS: atom_id res chain seq x y z
N MET A 1 -36.38 59.94 -40.47
CA MET A 1 -35.26 59.65 -39.56
C MET A 1 -35.65 58.51 -38.68
N LYS A 2 -35.13 57.30 -38.94
CA LYS A 2 -35.37 56.08 -38.15
C LYS A 2 -34.09 55.72 -37.41
N ALA A 3 -34.10 55.80 -36.08
CA ALA A 3 -32.96 55.44 -35.25
C ALA A 3 -32.92 53.90 -35.03
N PHE A 4 -31.80 53.28 -35.35
CA PHE A 4 -31.50 51.89 -35.05
C PHE A 4 -30.83 51.83 -33.68
N VAL A 5 -31.43 51.12 -32.74
CA VAL A 5 -30.85 50.78 -31.46
C VAL A 5 -30.17 49.40 -31.62
N VAL A 6 -28.84 49.37 -31.51
CA VAL A 6 -28.08 48.14 -31.49
C VAL A 6 -27.91 47.71 -30.03
N ALA A 7 -28.55 46.59 -29.65
CA ALA A 7 -28.36 45.96 -28.37
C ALA A 7 -27.13 45.06 -28.42
N VAL A 8 -26.10 45.39 -27.64
CA VAL A 8 -24.91 44.57 -27.44
C VAL A 8 -25.23 43.59 -26.28
N ALA A 9 -25.36 42.31 -26.61
CA ALA A 9 -25.48 41.25 -25.64
C ALA A 9 -24.10 40.85 -25.14
N LEU A 10 -23.79 41.16 -23.88
CA LEU A 10 -22.56 40.73 -23.18
C LEU A 10 -22.77 39.29 -22.68
N SER A 11 -22.19 38.32 -23.38
CA SER A 11 -22.15 36.90 -22.91
C SER A 11 -21.06 36.74 -21.86
N LEU A 12 -21.46 36.57 -20.57
CA LEU A 12 -20.59 36.08 -19.51
C LEU A 12 -20.28 34.61 -19.78
N ALA A 13 -19.08 34.32 -20.30
CA ALA A 13 -18.53 32.96 -20.30
C ALA A 13 -18.08 32.62 -18.87
N GLY A 14 -18.86 31.77 -18.19
CA GLY A 14 -18.50 31.24 -16.90
C GLY A 14 -17.26 30.32 -17.03
N VAL A 15 -16.15 30.72 -16.43
CA VAL A 15 -14.96 29.89 -16.28
C VAL A 15 -15.29 28.83 -15.21
N ALA A 16 -15.70 27.65 -15.65
CA ALA A 16 -15.76 26.49 -14.78
C ALA A 16 -14.31 26.13 -14.38
N GLY A 17 -13.92 26.51 -13.17
CA GLY A 17 -12.66 26.11 -12.58
C GLY A 17 -12.59 24.60 -12.50
N ALA A 18 -11.75 23.95 -13.29
CA ALA A 18 -11.41 22.56 -13.11
C ALA A 18 -10.79 22.41 -11.71
N ILE A 19 -11.49 21.74 -10.82
CA ILE A 19 -10.92 21.30 -9.55
C ILE A 19 -9.85 20.25 -9.92
N ALA A 20 -8.60 20.66 -9.95
CA ALA A 20 -7.47 19.76 -10.13
C ALA A 20 -7.55 18.74 -8.99
N GLN A 21 -7.83 17.49 -9.32
CA GLN A 21 -7.72 16.39 -8.36
C GLN A 21 -6.27 16.34 -7.88
N LEU A 22 -6.06 16.58 -6.58
CA LEU A 22 -4.75 16.41 -5.97
C LEU A 22 -4.26 14.98 -6.27
N PRO A 23 -2.99 14.81 -6.66
CA PRO A 23 -2.43 13.49 -6.87
C PRO A 23 -2.63 12.62 -5.61
N PRO A 24 -2.80 11.30 -5.76
CA PRO A 24 -2.96 10.41 -4.61
C PRO A 24 -1.79 10.63 -3.64
N PRO A 25 -2.04 10.60 -2.33
CA PRO A 25 -1.02 10.87 -1.33
C PRO A 25 0.19 9.97 -1.53
N PRO A 26 1.39 10.52 -1.50
CA PRO A 26 2.59 9.76 -1.79
C PRO A 26 2.78 8.64 -0.76
N ARG A 27 3.20 7.47 -1.24
CA ARG A 27 3.82 6.48 -0.39
C ARG A 27 5.18 7.04 0.04
N ILE A 28 5.53 6.85 1.31
CA ILE A 28 6.84 7.24 1.83
C ILE A 28 7.50 5.99 2.39
N ALA A 29 8.64 5.59 1.85
CA ALA A 29 9.49 4.54 2.38
C ALA A 29 10.91 5.07 2.55
N GLY A 30 11.52 4.78 3.70
CA GLY A 30 12.82 5.36 4.02
C GLY A 30 13.36 4.95 5.38
N ILE A 31 14.30 5.76 5.87
CA ILE A 31 14.91 5.61 7.18
C ILE A 31 14.47 6.78 8.05
N ILE A 32 14.10 6.51 9.30
CA ILE A 32 13.79 7.55 10.28
C ILE A 32 15.08 8.29 10.65
N GLU A 33 15.08 9.62 10.49
CA GLU A 33 16.16 10.51 10.91
C GLU A 33 15.85 11.22 12.24
N ARG A 34 14.57 11.45 12.54
CA ARG A 34 14.11 12.03 13.80
C ARG A 34 12.76 11.44 14.18
N VAL A 35 12.56 11.27 15.45
CA VAL A 35 11.26 10.94 16.07
C VAL A 35 10.98 12.00 17.12
N ASP A 36 9.76 12.49 17.18
CA ASP A 36 9.26 13.33 18.23
C ASP A 36 7.87 12.89 18.72
N GLU A 37 7.24 13.65 19.60
CA GLU A 37 5.92 13.30 20.16
C GLU A 37 4.83 13.29 19.10
N THR A 38 4.97 14.08 18.05
CA THR A 38 3.96 14.32 17.03
C THR A 38 4.14 13.42 15.80
N GLY A 39 5.37 12.98 15.49
CA GLY A 39 5.61 12.24 14.28
C GLY A 39 7.04 11.79 14.03
N VAL A 40 7.38 11.66 12.76
CA VAL A 40 8.67 11.17 12.30
C VAL A 40 9.19 11.97 11.11
N LEU A 41 10.50 12.21 11.06
CA LEU A 41 11.21 12.68 9.87
C LEU A 41 11.82 11.49 9.16
N ILE A 42 11.45 11.27 7.90
CA ILE A 42 11.86 10.10 7.11
C ILE A 42 12.68 10.57 5.91
N ARG A 43 13.91 10.08 5.78
CA ARG A 43 14.70 10.21 4.57
C ARG A 43 14.30 9.11 3.58
N SER A 44 13.74 9.51 2.44
CA SER A 44 13.19 8.60 1.45
C SER A 44 14.25 7.78 0.72
N TYR A 45 13.92 6.51 0.40
CA TYR A 45 14.71 5.66 -0.48
C TYR A 45 14.50 6.00 -1.97
N GLU A 46 13.33 6.54 -2.32
CA GLU A 46 12.94 6.79 -3.72
C GLU A 46 13.41 8.16 -4.22
N GLY A 47 14.24 8.86 -3.44
CA GLY A 47 14.62 10.26 -3.72
C GLY A 47 13.58 11.25 -3.19
N GLY A 48 13.73 12.56 -3.53
CA GLY A 48 12.80 13.60 -3.07
C GLY A 48 13.10 14.16 -1.68
N GLY A 49 14.18 13.73 -1.03
CA GLY A 49 14.63 14.30 0.24
C GLY A 49 13.98 13.68 1.48
N THR A 50 13.71 14.53 2.47
CA THR A 50 13.11 14.14 3.75
C THR A 50 11.64 14.56 3.82
N PHE A 51 10.84 13.72 4.48
CA PHE A 51 9.42 13.97 4.70
C PHE A 51 9.15 13.99 6.21
N GLU A 52 8.58 15.09 6.68
CA GLU A 52 8.02 15.17 8.02
C GLU A 52 6.59 14.68 7.98
N VAL A 53 6.28 13.62 8.75
CA VAL A 53 4.96 12.99 8.77
C VAL A 53 4.44 12.96 10.20
N GLU A 54 3.35 13.65 10.44
CA GLU A 54 2.63 13.58 11.70
C GLU A 54 1.93 12.20 11.82
N LEU A 55 2.04 11.60 12.99
CA LEU A 55 1.33 10.36 13.30
C LEU A 55 0.12 10.69 14.17
N THR A 56 -1.07 10.25 13.74
CA THR A 56 -2.26 10.43 14.57
C THR A 56 -2.05 9.82 15.96
N LYS A 57 -2.79 10.29 16.95
CA LYS A 57 -2.69 9.78 18.34
C LYS A 57 -2.82 8.25 18.42
N ASN A 58 -3.68 7.69 17.57
CA ASN A 58 -3.97 6.25 17.51
C ASN A 58 -3.33 5.58 16.28
N ALA A 59 -2.25 6.15 15.74
CA ALA A 59 -1.58 5.57 14.59
C ALA A 59 -1.12 4.14 14.90
N ALA A 60 -1.52 3.21 14.03
CA ALA A 60 -1.14 1.81 14.16
C ALA A 60 0.31 1.61 13.70
N VAL A 61 1.11 0.97 14.51
CA VAL A 61 2.46 0.52 14.15
C VAL A 61 2.42 -0.97 13.84
N PHE A 62 2.98 -1.37 12.70
CA PHE A 62 3.14 -2.78 12.34
C PHE A 62 4.62 -3.09 12.13
N GLY A 63 5.12 -4.08 12.88
CA GLY A 63 6.43 -4.66 12.64
C GLY A 63 6.38 -5.60 11.43
N VAL A 64 7.35 -5.47 10.54
CA VAL A 64 7.47 -6.28 9.32
C VAL A 64 8.74 -7.10 9.39
N SER A 65 8.61 -8.41 9.40
CA SER A 65 9.72 -9.37 9.38
C SER A 65 9.72 -10.22 8.12
N LYS A 66 10.81 -10.93 7.87
CA LYS A 66 10.84 -11.97 6.85
C LYS A 66 9.90 -13.10 7.29
N GLY A 67 8.99 -13.47 6.41
CA GLY A 67 8.12 -14.63 6.55
C GLY A 67 8.68 -15.85 5.82
N SER A 68 7.94 -16.94 5.88
CA SER A 68 8.30 -18.22 5.30
C SER A 68 7.09 -18.88 4.61
N MET A 69 7.34 -19.94 3.84
CA MET A 69 6.27 -20.76 3.25
C MET A 69 5.33 -21.34 4.31
N ALA A 70 5.81 -21.62 5.52
CA ALA A 70 5.00 -22.17 6.61
C ALA A 70 3.94 -21.18 7.12
N ASP A 71 4.12 -19.87 6.86
CA ASP A 71 3.14 -18.84 7.22
C ASP A 71 1.95 -18.80 6.26
N LEU A 72 2.07 -19.43 5.07
CA LEU A 72 1.05 -19.48 4.02
C LEU A 72 0.09 -20.65 4.23
N LYS A 73 -0.44 -20.78 5.44
CA LYS A 73 -1.34 -21.88 5.84
C LYS A 73 -2.80 -21.50 5.67
N PRO A 74 -3.71 -22.49 5.56
CA PRO A 74 -5.14 -22.23 5.53
C PRO A 74 -5.60 -21.33 6.69
N GLY A 75 -6.47 -20.38 6.39
CA GLY A 75 -6.95 -19.36 7.31
C GLY A 75 -6.08 -18.10 7.38
N ALA A 76 -4.84 -18.09 6.91
CA ALA A 76 -4.03 -16.87 6.84
C ALA A 76 -4.66 -15.85 5.86
N PHE A 77 -4.70 -14.58 6.25
CA PHE A 77 -5.06 -13.50 5.34
C PHE A 77 -3.79 -12.92 4.73
N ILE A 78 -3.69 -12.97 3.41
CA ILE A 78 -2.48 -12.61 2.67
C ILE A 78 -2.76 -11.58 1.58
N GLY A 79 -1.74 -10.78 1.25
CA GLY A 79 -1.69 -9.94 0.06
C GLY A 79 -0.62 -10.46 -0.89
N VAL A 80 -0.97 -10.71 -2.13
CA VAL A 80 -0.05 -11.27 -3.13
C VAL A 80 0.09 -10.33 -4.30
N GLY A 81 1.31 -9.78 -4.47
CA GLY A 81 1.73 -9.14 -5.70
C GLY A 81 2.23 -10.20 -6.67
N ALA A 82 1.63 -10.30 -7.86
CA ALA A 82 1.87 -11.42 -8.76
C ALA A 82 1.81 -11.04 -10.25
N MET A 83 2.38 -11.89 -11.08
CA MET A 83 2.23 -11.84 -12.54
C MET A 83 1.20 -12.87 -13.01
N PRO A 84 0.21 -12.49 -13.83
CA PRO A 84 -0.71 -13.40 -14.46
C PRO A 84 0.02 -14.44 -15.33
N GLN A 85 -0.45 -15.68 -15.31
CA GLN A 85 0.06 -16.76 -16.13
C GLN A 85 -0.94 -17.13 -17.23
N PRO A 86 -0.49 -17.75 -18.35
CA PRO A 86 -1.37 -18.15 -19.47
C PRO A 86 -2.48 -19.12 -19.06
N ASP A 87 -2.29 -19.92 -18.01
CA ASP A 87 -3.26 -20.88 -17.48
C ASP A 87 -4.30 -20.24 -16.53
N GLY A 88 -4.25 -18.90 -16.36
CA GLY A 88 -5.12 -18.14 -15.46
C GLY A 88 -4.66 -18.10 -14.00
N SER A 89 -3.62 -18.84 -13.64
CA SER A 89 -3.00 -18.75 -12.33
C SER A 89 -2.20 -17.44 -12.18
N GLN A 90 -1.74 -17.15 -10.95
CA GLN A 90 -0.92 -15.98 -10.63
C GLN A 90 0.42 -16.48 -10.06
N ARG A 91 1.54 -16.03 -10.63
CA ARG A 91 2.87 -16.32 -10.07
C ARG A 91 3.29 -15.21 -9.11
N ALA A 92 3.41 -15.54 -7.84
CA ALA A 92 3.75 -14.57 -6.80
C ALA A 92 5.18 -14.02 -6.98
N ILE A 93 5.30 -12.71 -6.81
CA ILE A 93 6.56 -11.97 -6.70
C ILE A 93 6.81 -11.68 -5.22
N GLN A 94 5.76 -11.23 -4.54
CA GLN A 94 5.78 -10.92 -3.13
C GLN A 94 4.49 -11.39 -2.47
N VAL A 95 4.63 -12.00 -1.31
CA VAL A 95 3.50 -12.36 -0.44
C VAL A 95 3.64 -11.60 0.88
N THR A 96 2.57 -10.97 1.32
CA THR A 96 2.45 -10.33 2.63
C THR A 96 1.46 -11.14 3.47
N VAL A 97 1.92 -11.70 4.56
CA VAL A 97 1.04 -12.29 5.57
C VAL A 97 0.63 -11.18 6.53
N PHE A 98 -0.63 -10.84 6.54
CA PHE A 98 -1.14 -9.76 7.38
C PHE A 98 -1.31 -10.20 8.83
N ALA A 99 -1.13 -9.26 9.77
CA ALA A 99 -1.57 -9.46 11.14
C ALA A 99 -3.09 -9.68 11.18
N GLU A 100 -3.60 -10.42 12.16
CA GLU A 100 -5.04 -10.71 12.26
C GLU A 100 -5.88 -9.43 12.36
N SER A 101 -5.38 -8.39 13.03
CA SER A 101 -6.02 -7.06 13.10
C SER A 101 -6.12 -6.33 11.75
N GLN A 102 -5.43 -6.82 10.72
CA GLN A 102 -5.47 -6.28 9.37
C GLN A 102 -6.34 -7.11 8.41
N ARG A 103 -6.97 -8.20 8.91
CA ARG A 103 -7.85 -9.05 8.09
C ARG A 103 -8.91 -8.21 7.38
N GLY A 104 -9.16 -8.50 6.10
CA GLY A 104 -10.07 -7.77 5.23
C GLY A 104 -9.50 -6.49 4.63
N THR A 105 -8.29 -6.05 5.02
CA THR A 105 -7.70 -4.83 4.45
C THR A 105 -7.52 -4.96 2.93
N GLY A 106 -8.27 -4.13 2.17
CA GLY A 106 -8.20 -4.09 0.71
C GLY A 106 -8.48 -5.45 0.06
N GLU A 107 -9.35 -6.27 0.65
CA GLU A 107 -9.73 -7.57 0.11
C GLU A 107 -10.19 -7.47 -1.33
N GLY A 108 -9.79 -8.43 -2.16
CA GLY A 108 -10.16 -8.51 -3.57
C GLY A 108 -8.95 -8.63 -4.50
N PHE A 109 -9.27 -8.61 -5.81
CA PHE A 109 -8.33 -8.71 -6.91
C PHE A 109 -8.33 -7.41 -7.73
N ARG A 110 -7.13 -6.86 -8.03
CA ARG A 110 -6.96 -5.58 -8.73
C ARG A 110 -5.60 -5.47 -9.42
N PRO A 111 -5.41 -4.55 -10.37
CA PRO A 111 -4.07 -4.19 -10.85
C PRO A 111 -3.16 -3.75 -9.71
N TRP A 112 -1.88 -4.07 -9.82
CA TRP A 112 -0.85 -3.63 -8.88
C TRP A 112 -0.03 -2.51 -9.49
N ASP A 113 0.24 -1.47 -8.71
CA ASP A 113 0.90 -0.24 -9.14
C ASP A 113 2.43 -0.31 -9.18
N ARG A 114 3.03 -1.45 -8.76
CA ARG A 114 4.48 -1.58 -8.66
C ARG A 114 5.17 -2.07 -9.92
N MET A 115 4.48 -2.83 -10.72
CA MET A 115 5.03 -3.39 -11.95
C MET A 115 3.95 -3.39 -13.05
N PRO A 116 4.32 -3.09 -14.31
CA PRO A 116 3.39 -3.20 -15.43
C PRO A 116 2.77 -4.62 -15.50
N ASN A 117 1.48 -4.69 -15.80
CA ASN A 117 0.71 -5.92 -15.96
C ASN A 117 0.64 -6.83 -14.70
N SER A 118 1.14 -6.38 -13.56
CA SER A 118 1.06 -7.13 -12.31
C SER A 118 -0.27 -6.91 -11.60
N THR A 119 -0.60 -7.83 -10.71
CA THR A 119 -1.86 -7.85 -9.96
C THR A 119 -1.61 -7.91 -8.45
N MET A 120 -2.58 -7.43 -7.69
CA MET A 120 -2.62 -7.56 -6.24
C MET A 120 -3.88 -8.32 -5.85
N THR A 121 -3.70 -9.41 -5.12
CA THR A 121 -4.79 -10.18 -4.52
C THR A 121 -4.66 -10.16 -3.01
N ASN A 122 -5.64 -9.55 -2.31
CA ASN A 122 -5.75 -9.67 -0.86
C ASN A 122 -6.90 -10.63 -0.53
N ALA A 123 -6.58 -11.73 0.13
CA ALA A 123 -7.51 -12.84 0.27
C ALA A 123 -7.13 -13.76 1.44
N THR A 124 -8.07 -14.62 1.85
CA THR A 124 -7.82 -15.69 2.81
C THR A 124 -7.32 -16.94 2.08
N VAL A 125 -6.26 -17.56 2.57
CA VAL A 125 -5.78 -18.86 2.09
C VAL A 125 -6.81 -19.91 2.44
N ALA A 126 -7.40 -20.55 1.43
CA ALA A 126 -8.35 -21.64 1.60
C ALA A 126 -7.62 -22.99 1.64
N GLU A 127 -6.62 -23.17 0.78
CA GLU A 127 -5.87 -24.41 0.63
C GLU A 127 -4.42 -24.12 0.25
N THR A 128 -3.53 -25.01 0.66
CA THR A 128 -2.11 -24.99 0.32
C THR A 128 -1.69 -26.39 -0.11
N VAL A 129 -1.11 -26.51 -1.31
CA VAL A 129 -0.63 -27.77 -1.87
C VAL A 129 0.81 -27.60 -2.30
N ALA A 130 1.67 -28.57 -1.95
CA ALA A 130 3.03 -28.61 -2.46
C ALA A 130 3.05 -28.74 -3.99
N SER A 131 3.94 -28.02 -4.65
CA SER A 131 4.10 -27.99 -6.08
C SER A 131 5.57 -28.16 -6.46
N VAL A 132 5.85 -28.61 -7.67
CA VAL A 132 7.21 -28.72 -8.21
C VAL A 132 7.94 -27.38 -8.17
N ASP A 133 7.22 -26.27 -8.39
CA ASP A 133 7.76 -24.91 -8.40
C ASP A 133 7.53 -24.14 -7.08
N GLY A 134 7.36 -24.82 -5.95
CA GLY A 134 7.12 -24.19 -4.64
C GLY A 134 5.80 -24.62 -4.02
N GLN A 135 4.89 -23.67 -3.72
CA GLN A 135 3.55 -23.96 -3.20
C GLN A 135 2.48 -23.39 -4.13
N MET A 136 1.40 -24.17 -4.31
CA MET A 136 0.17 -23.70 -4.93
C MET A 136 -0.83 -23.36 -3.84
N LEU A 137 -1.31 -22.12 -3.85
CA LEU A 137 -2.36 -21.65 -2.94
C LEU A 137 -3.67 -21.50 -3.71
N THR A 138 -4.77 -21.92 -3.08
CA THR A 138 -6.10 -21.46 -3.45
C THR A 138 -6.49 -20.37 -2.44
N VAL A 139 -6.71 -19.14 -2.90
CA VAL A 139 -7.09 -18.02 -2.06
C VAL A 139 -8.49 -17.55 -2.40
N LYS A 140 -9.29 -17.25 -1.37
CA LYS A 140 -10.68 -16.81 -1.50
C LYS A 140 -10.86 -15.39 -0.98
N TYR A 141 -11.60 -14.59 -1.72
CA TYR A 141 -12.05 -13.25 -1.37
C TYR A 141 -13.53 -13.10 -1.73
N LYS A 142 -14.15 -12.00 -1.31
CA LYS A 142 -15.60 -11.79 -1.42
C LYS A 142 -16.17 -12.12 -2.80
N ASP A 143 -15.50 -11.74 -3.87
CA ASP A 143 -16.02 -11.79 -5.25
C ASP A 143 -15.40 -12.94 -6.08
N GLY A 144 -14.69 -13.88 -5.44
CA GLY A 144 -14.12 -15.02 -6.16
C GLY A 144 -12.92 -15.68 -5.50
N GLU A 145 -12.19 -16.43 -6.31
CA GLU A 145 -10.98 -17.15 -5.90
C GLU A 145 -9.86 -17.01 -6.94
N LYS A 146 -8.63 -17.24 -6.52
CA LYS A 146 -7.44 -17.32 -7.38
C LYS A 146 -6.55 -18.47 -6.99
N LYS A 147 -5.94 -19.09 -7.99
CA LYS A 147 -4.81 -20.00 -7.83
C LYS A 147 -3.52 -19.21 -7.92
N ILE A 148 -2.66 -19.36 -6.92
CA ILE A 148 -1.40 -18.63 -6.82
C ILE A 148 -0.26 -19.60 -6.66
N VAL A 149 0.69 -19.56 -7.57
CA VAL A 149 1.98 -20.25 -7.45
C VAL A 149 2.92 -19.35 -6.69
N VAL A 150 3.41 -19.82 -5.54
CA VAL A 150 4.43 -19.13 -4.74
C VAL A 150 5.76 -19.85 -4.95
N PRO A 151 6.63 -19.33 -5.82
CA PRO A 151 7.93 -19.94 -6.08
C PRO A 151 8.88 -19.78 -4.87
N PRO A 152 9.94 -20.60 -4.77
CA PRO A 152 10.88 -20.54 -3.64
C PRO A 152 11.60 -19.21 -3.47
N ASP A 153 11.74 -18.44 -4.56
CA ASP A 153 12.38 -17.12 -4.62
C ASP A 153 11.42 -15.96 -4.34
N ALA A 154 10.12 -16.23 -4.13
CA ALA A 154 9.17 -15.18 -3.78
C ALA A 154 9.52 -14.55 -2.42
N THR A 155 9.45 -13.22 -2.37
CA THR A 155 9.63 -12.50 -1.11
C THR A 155 8.40 -12.70 -0.22
N ILE A 156 8.56 -13.29 0.96
CA ILE A 156 7.49 -13.43 1.93
C ILE A 156 7.77 -12.49 3.11
N LEU A 157 6.79 -11.63 3.42
CA LEU A 157 6.82 -10.69 4.54
C LEU A 157 5.69 -11.03 5.51
N ALA A 158 6.00 -11.02 6.82
CA ALA A 158 5.03 -11.23 7.87
C ALA A 158 4.84 -9.93 8.67
N TYR A 159 3.58 -9.52 8.80
CA TYR A 159 3.18 -8.35 9.57
C TYR A 159 2.65 -8.78 10.94
N ALA A 160 3.08 -8.07 11.97
CA ALA A 160 2.59 -8.26 13.33
C ALA A 160 2.30 -6.89 13.96
N ALA A 161 1.46 -6.85 14.98
CA ALA A 161 1.31 -5.65 15.78
C ALA A 161 2.67 -5.20 16.30
N GLY A 162 2.92 -3.91 16.20
CA GLY A 162 4.13 -3.26 16.69
C GLY A 162 3.80 -2.18 17.71
N GLU A 163 4.84 -1.56 18.24
CA GLU A 163 4.74 -0.53 19.26
C GLU A 163 5.42 0.76 18.81
N ARG A 164 4.98 1.89 19.35
CA ARG A 164 5.59 3.20 19.06
C ARG A 164 7.09 3.24 19.39
N GLY A 165 7.54 2.48 20.38
CA GLY A 165 8.95 2.34 20.72
C GLY A 165 9.85 1.73 19.63
N GLU A 166 9.26 1.08 18.62
CA GLU A 166 9.99 0.60 17.46
C GLU A 166 10.36 1.74 16.48
N LEU A 167 9.67 2.89 16.57
CA LEU A 167 9.97 4.10 15.81
C LEU A 167 11.16 4.80 16.43
N LYS A 168 12.34 4.53 15.93
CA LYS A 168 13.60 5.11 16.40
C LYS A 168 14.49 5.51 15.23
N VAL A 169 15.42 6.42 15.48
CA VAL A 169 16.41 6.84 14.46
C VAL A 169 17.11 5.61 13.89
N GLY A 170 17.22 5.56 12.57
CA GLY A 170 17.79 4.43 11.83
C GLY A 170 16.78 3.32 11.48
N ALA A 171 15.55 3.33 12.04
CA ALA A 171 14.55 2.34 11.68
C ALA A 171 14.12 2.50 10.22
N LYS A 172 14.00 1.37 9.51
CA LYS A 172 13.49 1.30 8.14
C LYS A 172 11.96 1.28 8.19
N VAL A 173 11.31 2.21 7.51
CA VAL A 173 9.85 2.36 7.60
C VAL A 173 9.20 2.53 6.24
N ALA A 174 7.90 2.20 6.18
CA ALA A 174 7.04 2.54 5.06
C ALA A 174 5.67 3.01 5.54
N ILE A 175 5.20 4.11 4.98
CA ILE A 175 3.85 4.63 5.11
C ILE A 175 3.18 4.48 3.75
N LEU A 176 2.15 3.62 3.67
CA LEU A 176 1.51 3.27 2.39
C LEU A 176 0.40 4.25 2.01
N ARG A 177 -0.08 5.04 2.96
CA ARG A 177 -1.09 6.09 2.77
C ARG A 177 -0.74 7.29 3.62
N VAL A 178 -0.44 8.38 2.96
CA VAL A 178 -0.21 9.67 3.60
C VAL A 178 -1.35 10.59 3.22
N LYS A 179 -1.95 11.25 4.19
CA LYS A 179 -2.95 12.29 3.97
C LYS A 179 -2.24 13.64 3.97
N GLN A 180 -2.54 14.48 3.01
CA GLN A 180 -2.11 15.86 3.03
C GLN A 180 -3.21 16.72 3.65
N LYS A 181 -2.87 17.45 4.70
CA LYS A 181 -3.76 18.41 5.35
C LYS A 181 -3.90 19.68 4.51
N LEU A 182 -4.91 20.50 4.79
CA LEU A 182 -5.12 21.79 4.09
C LEU A 182 -3.93 22.75 4.21
N ASN A 183 -3.17 22.67 5.30
CA ASN A 183 -1.95 23.45 5.53
C ASN A 183 -0.69 22.84 4.85
N GLY A 184 -0.85 21.76 4.07
CA GLY A 184 0.23 21.08 3.39
C GLY A 184 0.97 20.02 4.24
N ALA A 185 0.73 19.94 5.56
CA ALA A 185 1.35 18.94 6.42
C ALA A 185 0.91 17.52 6.04
N LEU A 186 1.83 16.56 6.17
CA LEU A 186 1.57 15.15 5.93
C LEU A 186 1.16 14.46 7.23
N GLU A 187 0.13 13.63 7.18
CA GLU A 187 -0.36 12.87 8.31
C GLU A 187 -0.58 11.40 7.95
N ALA A 188 -0.29 10.50 8.89
CA ALA A 188 -0.54 9.08 8.74
C ALA A 188 -1.19 8.47 9.98
N ASP A 189 -2.10 7.52 9.74
CA ASP A 189 -2.76 6.70 10.76
C ASP A 189 -2.13 5.29 10.88
N ARG A 190 -1.11 5.00 10.07
CA ARG A 190 -0.40 3.72 10.06
C ARG A 190 1.03 3.90 9.57
N ILE A 191 1.95 3.20 10.23
CA ILE A 191 3.35 3.10 9.83
C ILE A 191 3.83 1.65 9.97
N ASN A 192 4.58 1.16 8.99
CA ASN A 192 5.20 -0.16 8.99
C ASN A 192 6.68 -0.01 9.31
N VAL A 193 7.20 -0.81 10.24
CA VAL A 193 8.60 -0.78 10.68
C VAL A 193 9.27 -2.10 10.34
N GLY A 194 10.38 -2.05 9.63
CA GLY A 194 11.18 -3.23 9.32
C GLY A 194 11.88 -3.77 10.56
N ARG A 195 11.76 -5.07 10.80
CA ARG A 195 12.49 -5.80 11.84
C ARG A 195 13.67 -6.55 11.21
N GLY A 196 14.83 -6.51 11.86
CA GLY A 196 16.06 -7.02 11.28
C GLY A 196 16.45 -6.24 10.01
N ASP A 197 16.81 -6.96 8.95
CA ASP A 197 17.22 -6.36 7.68
C ASP A 197 16.07 -6.03 6.72
N VAL A 198 14.83 -6.28 7.13
CA VAL A 198 13.66 -6.06 6.28
C VAL A 198 13.46 -4.58 5.99
N VAL A 199 13.29 -4.26 4.72
CA VAL A 199 12.83 -2.95 4.24
C VAL A 199 11.33 -3.08 3.95
N PRO A 200 10.45 -2.45 4.74
CA PRO A 200 9.02 -2.45 4.47
C PRO A 200 8.73 -1.76 3.13
N ARG A 201 7.77 -2.27 2.38
CA ARG A 201 7.43 -1.75 1.06
C ARG A 201 5.92 -1.63 0.88
#